data_5b0170aa5b691e048ec2639775c0ea42
#
_entry.id   5b0170aa5b691e048ec2639775c0ea42
#
_cell.length_a   1.000
_cell.length_b   1.000
_cell.length_c   1.000
_cell.angle_alpha   90.00
_cell.angle_beta   90.00
_cell.angle_gamma   90.00
#
_symmetry.space_group_name_H-M   'P 1'
#
loop_
_entity.id
_entity.type
_entity.pdbx_description
1 polymer ?
#
loop_
_entity_poly.entity_id
_entity_poly.type
_entity_poly.pdbx_seq_one_letter_code
_entity_poly.pdbx_strand_id
1 'polypeptide(L)'
;MLTNATARPTLPAVDLKRARKFYEGTLGLKVIGEDPSPGIFLQAGNGTSLYIYQRAATTADHTVVSFEVNDIEAEAKELKRKGVKFEEYDIPSMGLKTVNGIATMGNYRKSAWFKDTEGNILAIAQGLK
;
A
#
# COMPACT_ATOMS: atom_id res chain seq x y z
N MET A 1 -9.82 -10.60 24.42
CA MET A 1 -10.43 -10.40 23.11
C MET A 1 -9.44 -9.72 22.18
N LEU A 2 -9.89 -9.15 21.08
CA LEU A 2 -8.98 -8.71 20.00
C LEU A 2 -8.28 -7.38 20.26
N THR A 3 -8.64 -6.64 21.28
CA THR A 3 -8.01 -5.35 21.59
C THR A 3 -6.52 -5.47 21.90
N ASN A 4 -6.06 -6.67 22.28
CA ASN A 4 -4.65 -6.92 22.57
C ASN A 4 -3.97 -7.73 21.46
N ALA A 5 -4.66 -7.96 20.35
CA ALA A 5 -4.12 -8.71 19.22
C ALA A 5 -3.52 -7.75 18.19
N THR A 6 -2.40 -8.15 17.61
CA THR A 6 -1.79 -7.37 16.52
C THR A 6 -2.59 -7.60 15.25
N ALA A 7 -3.05 -6.52 14.63
CA ALA A 7 -3.70 -6.59 13.32
C ALA A 7 -2.63 -6.56 12.24
N ARG A 8 -2.77 -7.42 11.23
CA ARG A 8 -1.81 -7.50 10.14
C ARG A 8 -2.55 -7.54 8.81
N PRO A 9 -2.36 -6.56 7.94
CA PRO A 9 -2.88 -6.65 6.57
C PRO A 9 -2.37 -7.91 5.89
N THR A 10 -3.28 -8.61 5.21
CA THR A 10 -2.96 -9.86 4.54
C THR A 10 -3.38 -9.74 3.09
N LEU A 11 -2.41 -9.85 2.18
CA LEU A 11 -2.59 -9.54 0.77
C LEU A 11 -2.33 -10.76 -0.10
N PRO A 12 -3.12 -10.95 -1.17
CA PRO A 12 -2.87 -12.03 -2.13
C PRO A 12 -1.81 -11.64 -3.15
N ALA A 13 -1.09 -12.63 -3.66
CA ALA A 13 -0.18 -12.46 -4.78
C ALA A 13 -0.28 -13.67 -5.70
N VAL A 14 -0.37 -13.42 -7.01
CA VAL A 14 -0.33 -14.51 -8.00
C VAL A 14 1.10 -15.03 -8.12
N ASP A 15 2.07 -14.15 -8.11
CA ASP A 15 3.49 -14.48 -8.20
C ASP A 15 4.21 -13.88 -6.99
N LEU A 16 4.50 -14.72 -6.01
CA LEU A 16 5.09 -14.29 -4.75
C LEU A 16 6.49 -13.70 -4.94
N LYS A 17 7.28 -14.22 -5.87
CA LYS A 17 8.62 -13.68 -6.16
C LYS A 17 8.54 -12.27 -6.73
N ARG A 18 7.60 -12.05 -7.63
CA ARG A 18 7.37 -10.72 -8.22
C ARG A 18 6.86 -9.75 -7.17
N ALA A 19 5.94 -10.18 -6.32
CA ALA A 19 5.44 -9.36 -5.21
C ALA A 19 6.57 -8.98 -4.27
N ARG A 20 7.40 -9.95 -3.86
CA ARG A 20 8.54 -9.72 -2.98
C ARG A 20 9.48 -8.65 -3.56
N LYS A 21 9.79 -8.77 -4.85
CA LYS A 21 10.68 -7.80 -5.52
C LYS A 21 10.10 -6.39 -5.47
N PHE A 22 8.81 -6.26 -5.65
CA PHE A 22 8.15 -4.96 -5.60
C PHE A 22 8.14 -4.38 -4.18
N TYR A 23 7.70 -5.16 -3.20
CA TYR A 23 7.60 -4.66 -1.82
C TYR A 23 8.97 -4.40 -1.19
N GLU A 24 9.93 -5.26 -1.46
CA GLU A 24 11.29 -5.11 -0.94
C GLU A 24 12.09 -4.07 -1.72
N GLY A 25 12.09 -4.18 -3.05
CA GLY A 25 12.92 -3.34 -3.91
C GLY A 25 12.33 -1.97 -4.19
N THR A 26 11.04 -1.90 -4.49
CA THR A 26 10.40 -0.63 -4.86
C THR A 26 9.88 0.11 -3.63
N LEU A 27 9.20 -0.59 -2.72
CA LEU A 27 8.64 0.04 -1.52
C LEU A 27 9.62 0.10 -0.36
N GLY A 28 10.72 -0.66 -0.40
CA GLY A 28 11.74 -0.62 0.64
C GLY A 28 11.37 -1.33 1.94
N LEU A 29 10.38 -2.21 1.92
CA LEU A 29 10.03 -2.99 3.11
C LEU A 29 11.01 -4.14 3.29
N LYS A 30 11.15 -4.63 4.51
CA LYS A 30 12.09 -5.70 4.84
C LYS A 30 11.36 -7.02 5.04
N VAL A 31 11.79 -8.07 4.35
CA VAL A 31 11.29 -9.42 4.58
C VAL A 31 11.81 -9.90 5.93
N ILE A 32 10.92 -10.26 6.84
CA ILE A 32 11.28 -10.72 8.20
C ILE A 32 10.91 -12.17 8.45
N GLY A 33 10.30 -12.84 7.51
CA GLY A 33 9.97 -14.25 7.65
C GLY A 33 9.37 -14.81 6.38
N GLU A 34 9.43 -16.13 6.28
CA GLU A 34 8.83 -16.88 5.19
C GLU A 34 7.95 -17.97 5.76
N ASP A 35 6.92 -18.33 5.00
CA ASP A 35 5.93 -19.31 5.38
C ASP A 35 5.85 -20.34 4.25
N PRO A 36 5.89 -21.64 4.54
CA PRO A 36 5.84 -22.66 3.49
C PRO A 36 4.50 -22.81 2.78
N SER A 37 3.48 -22.04 3.15
CA SER A 37 2.13 -22.18 2.57
C SER A 37 1.99 -21.87 1.07
N PRO A 38 2.72 -21.02 0.26
CA PRO A 38 3.80 -20.09 0.58
C PRO A 38 3.33 -18.66 0.88
N GLY A 39 4.12 -17.96 1.66
CA GLY A 39 3.89 -16.57 2.01
C GLY A 39 5.13 -15.91 2.58
N ILE A 40 5.09 -14.59 2.69
CA ILE A 40 6.18 -13.80 3.28
C ILE A 40 5.62 -12.76 4.25
N PHE A 41 6.40 -12.49 5.28
CA PHE A 41 6.13 -11.41 6.23
C PHE A 41 7.08 -10.26 5.95
N LEU A 42 6.54 -9.05 5.89
CA LEU A 42 7.30 -7.83 5.61
C LEU A 42 7.11 -6.82 6.74
N GLN A 43 8.21 -6.25 7.19
CA GLN A 43 8.19 -5.24 8.24
C GLN A 43 7.86 -3.86 7.65
N ALA A 44 6.91 -3.18 8.24
CA ALA A 44 6.60 -1.79 7.96
C ALA A 44 6.93 -0.94 9.18
N GLY A 45 6.60 0.35 9.18
CA GLY A 45 6.96 1.27 10.25
C GLY A 45 6.28 0.98 11.58
N ASN A 46 6.89 1.45 12.66
CA ASN A 46 6.32 1.43 14.02
C ASN A 46 5.88 0.04 14.51
N GLY A 47 6.66 -0.99 14.16
CA GLY A 47 6.36 -2.34 14.60
C GLY A 47 5.22 -3.03 13.84
N THR A 48 4.75 -2.43 12.75
CA THR A 48 3.71 -3.04 11.94
C THR A 48 4.31 -3.99 10.90
N SER A 49 3.48 -4.85 10.32
CA SER A 49 3.93 -5.80 9.31
C SER A 49 2.78 -6.15 8.38
N LEU A 50 3.15 -6.69 7.22
CA LEU A 50 2.22 -7.22 6.23
C LEU A 50 2.48 -8.71 6.06
N TYR A 51 1.47 -9.46 5.64
CA TYR A 51 1.64 -10.83 5.19
C TYR A 51 1.13 -10.94 3.75
N ILE A 52 1.95 -11.50 2.86
CA ILE A 52 1.58 -11.71 1.46
C ILE A 52 1.63 -13.20 1.20
N TYR A 53 0.54 -13.75 0.67
CA TYR A 53 0.44 -15.19 0.39
C TYR A 53 0.08 -15.42 -1.07
N GLN A 54 0.56 -16.52 -1.61
CA GLN A 54 0.32 -16.86 -3.02
C GLN A 54 -1.04 -17.52 -3.20
N ARG A 55 -1.79 -17.03 -4.16
CA ARG A 55 -3.09 -17.58 -4.54
C ARG A 55 -3.47 -17.13 -5.95
N ALA A 56 -4.58 -17.65 -6.46
CA ALA A 56 -5.12 -17.21 -7.74
C ALA A 56 -5.48 -15.74 -7.73
N ALA A 57 -5.50 -15.13 -8.91
CA ALA A 57 -5.82 -13.72 -9.07
C ALA A 57 -7.16 -13.35 -8.45
N THR A 58 -7.23 -12.12 -7.90
CA THR A 58 -8.46 -11.56 -7.35
C THR A 58 -8.91 -10.39 -8.20
N THR A 59 -10.17 -9.97 -8.03
CA THR A 59 -10.73 -8.81 -8.73
C THR A 59 -11.07 -7.68 -7.76
N ALA A 60 -10.37 -7.60 -6.63
CA ALA A 60 -10.60 -6.56 -5.64
C ALA A 60 -10.35 -5.17 -6.24
N ASP A 61 -11.22 -4.22 -5.95
CA ASP A 61 -11.19 -2.87 -6.49
C ASP A 61 -11.16 -1.81 -5.38
N HIS A 62 -10.62 -2.16 -4.23
CA HIS A 62 -10.56 -1.28 -3.06
C HIS A 62 -9.16 -1.27 -2.46
N THR A 63 -8.88 -0.26 -1.67
CA THR A 63 -7.60 -0.15 -0.96
C THR A 63 -7.47 -1.26 0.07
N VAL A 64 -6.39 -2.04 -0.01
CA VAL A 64 -6.15 -3.16 0.91
C VAL A 64 -5.21 -2.80 2.04
N VAL A 65 -4.35 -1.80 1.86
CA VAL A 65 -3.48 -1.31 2.93
C VAL A 65 -3.11 0.15 2.62
N SER A 66 -3.00 0.93 3.68
CA SER A 66 -2.59 2.33 3.61
C SER A 66 -1.37 2.52 4.50
N PHE A 67 -0.34 3.18 3.96
CA PHE A 67 0.86 3.53 4.72
C PHE A 67 0.78 4.99 5.13
N GLU A 68 0.80 5.26 6.43
CA GLU A 68 0.88 6.63 6.92
C GLU A 68 2.30 7.15 6.75
N VAL A 69 2.44 8.31 6.13
CA VAL A 69 3.73 8.93 5.86
C VAL A 69 3.74 10.35 6.40
N ASN A 70 4.94 10.89 6.63
CA ASN A 70 5.09 12.23 7.19
C ASN A 70 5.01 13.33 6.11
N ASP A 71 5.43 13.01 4.89
CA ASP A 71 5.49 13.96 3.77
C ASP A 71 5.09 13.23 2.49
N ILE A 72 3.82 13.32 2.14
CA ILE A 72 3.27 12.56 1.02
C ILE A 72 3.83 13.01 -0.34
N GLU A 73 4.12 14.31 -0.50
CA GLU A 73 4.72 14.81 -1.73
C GLU A 73 6.10 14.22 -1.97
N ALA A 74 6.92 14.16 -0.92
CA ALA A 74 8.26 13.58 -0.99
C ALA A 74 8.19 12.07 -1.26
N GLU A 75 7.30 11.36 -0.57
CA GLU A 75 7.12 9.92 -0.77
C GLU A 75 6.61 9.60 -2.17
N ALA A 76 5.63 10.36 -2.66
CA ALA A 76 5.11 10.17 -4.01
C ALA A 76 6.20 10.38 -5.06
N LYS A 77 7.01 11.41 -4.88
CA LYS A 77 8.12 11.72 -5.79
C LYS A 77 9.14 10.58 -5.82
N GLU A 78 9.50 10.06 -4.65
CA GLU A 78 10.46 8.95 -4.55
C GLU A 78 9.90 7.67 -5.19
N LEU A 79 8.64 7.36 -4.95
CA LEU A 79 7.99 6.18 -5.54
C LEU A 79 7.89 6.31 -7.06
N LYS A 80 7.57 7.50 -7.58
CA LYS A 80 7.55 7.76 -9.01
C LYS A 80 8.93 7.55 -9.63
N ARG A 81 9.97 8.00 -8.94
CA ARG A 81 11.36 7.79 -9.38
C ARG A 81 11.68 6.31 -9.52
N LYS A 82 11.08 5.47 -8.68
CA LYS A 82 11.25 4.02 -8.71
C LYS A 82 10.28 3.30 -9.63
N GLY A 83 9.52 4.05 -10.43
CA GLY A 83 8.65 3.48 -11.46
C GLY A 83 7.19 3.27 -11.04
N VAL A 84 6.79 3.71 -9.86
CA VAL A 84 5.40 3.60 -9.43
C VAL A 84 4.54 4.60 -10.19
N LYS A 85 3.41 4.13 -10.71
CA LYS A 85 2.39 4.97 -11.36
C LYS A 85 1.24 5.18 -10.40
N PHE A 86 0.98 6.44 -10.05
CA PHE A 86 -0.15 6.76 -9.19
C PHE A 86 -1.43 6.82 -9.99
N GLU A 87 -2.53 6.33 -9.38
CA GLU A 87 -3.86 6.40 -9.96
C GLU A 87 -4.38 7.84 -9.89
N GLU A 88 -5.17 8.22 -10.89
CA GLU A 88 -5.86 9.50 -10.88
C GLU A 88 -7.36 9.26 -10.79
N TYR A 89 -8.00 9.94 -9.86
CA TYR A 89 -9.43 9.82 -9.63
C TYR A 89 -10.10 11.18 -9.68
N ASP A 90 -11.31 11.21 -10.23
CA ASP A 90 -12.18 12.38 -10.18
C ASP A 90 -13.60 11.83 -9.95
N ILE A 91 -13.99 11.76 -8.68
CA ILE A 91 -15.27 11.16 -8.28
C ILE A 91 -16.04 12.21 -7.48
N PRO A 92 -16.81 13.12 -8.17
CA PRO A 92 -17.50 14.23 -7.49
C PRO A 92 -18.47 13.77 -6.41
N SER A 93 -19.11 12.61 -6.58
CA SER A 93 -20.04 12.08 -5.57
C SER A 93 -19.37 11.77 -4.24
N MET A 94 -18.04 11.57 -4.25
CA MET A 94 -17.24 11.30 -3.04
C MET A 94 -16.40 12.51 -2.64
N GLY A 95 -16.50 13.62 -3.38
CA GLY A 95 -15.63 14.77 -3.16
C GLY A 95 -14.17 14.45 -3.40
N LEU A 96 -13.87 13.47 -4.26
CA LEU A 96 -12.54 12.95 -4.45
C LEU A 96 -11.99 13.39 -5.80
N LYS A 97 -10.89 14.12 -5.78
CA LYS A 97 -10.17 14.49 -7.00
C LYS A 97 -8.67 14.49 -6.71
N THR A 98 -7.91 13.77 -7.53
CA THR A 98 -6.45 13.76 -7.44
C THR A 98 -5.85 14.83 -8.36
N VAL A 99 -4.75 15.42 -7.91
CA VAL A 99 -3.90 16.31 -8.72
C VAL A 99 -2.49 15.78 -8.56
N ASN A 100 -1.87 15.38 -9.66
CA ASN A 100 -0.57 14.71 -9.66
C ASN A 100 -0.56 13.46 -8.75
N GLY A 101 -1.68 12.73 -8.76
CA GLY A 101 -1.85 11.53 -7.98
C GLY A 101 -2.27 11.73 -6.53
N ILE A 102 -2.37 12.99 -6.06
CA ILE A 102 -2.66 13.28 -4.65
C ILE A 102 -4.02 13.93 -4.52
N ALA A 103 -4.87 13.36 -3.66
CA ALA A 103 -6.15 13.95 -3.28
C ALA A 103 -6.02 14.60 -1.91
N THR A 104 -6.56 15.82 -1.79
CA THR A 104 -6.64 16.50 -0.51
C THR A 104 -8.10 16.46 -0.04
N MET A 105 -8.32 15.89 1.13
CA MET A 105 -9.65 15.73 1.70
C MET A 105 -9.81 16.67 2.87
N GLY A 106 -10.49 17.79 2.63
CA GLY A 106 -10.71 18.82 3.64
C GLY A 106 -9.40 19.36 4.20
N ASN A 107 -9.37 19.58 5.51
CA ASN A 107 -8.20 20.08 6.21
C ASN A 107 -7.47 18.99 6.99
N TYR A 108 -7.79 17.72 6.74
CA TYR A 108 -7.32 16.67 7.64
C TYR A 108 -6.50 15.57 6.98
N ARG A 109 -6.56 15.42 5.66
CA ARG A 109 -5.89 14.28 5.05
C ARG A 109 -5.52 14.50 3.59
N LYS A 110 -4.35 13.99 3.21
CA LYS A 110 -3.97 13.80 1.82
C LYS A 110 -3.73 12.32 1.58
N SER A 111 -4.11 11.84 0.40
CA SER A 111 -3.94 10.42 0.04
C SER A 111 -3.55 10.28 -1.42
N ALA A 112 -2.82 9.21 -1.72
CA ALA A 112 -2.45 8.85 -3.08
C ALA A 112 -2.52 7.33 -3.20
N TRP A 113 -2.94 6.84 -4.37
CA TRP A 113 -3.17 5.43 -4.60
C TRP A 113 -2.33 4.91 -5.76
N PHE A 114 -1.86 3.67 -5.62
CA PHE A 114 -1.13 2.98 -6.68
C PHE A 114 -1.38 1.49 -6.56
N LYS A 115 -1.07 0.76 -7.62
CA LYS A 115 -1.21 -0.70 -7.61
C LYS A 115 0.14 -1.36 -7.43
N ASP A 116 0.14 -2.49 -6.71
CA ASP A 116 1.31 -3.35 -6.69
C ASP A 116 1.34 -4.19 -7.98
N THR A 117 2.31 -5.10 -8.08
CA THR A 117 2.45 -5.95 -9.28
C THR A 117 1.38 -7.04 -9.36
N GLU A 118 0.61 -7.21 -8.30
CA GLU A 118 -0.40 -8.28 -8.20
C GLU A 118 -1.83 -7.76 -8.32
N GLY A 119 -1.99 -6.45 -8.62
CA GLY A 119 -3.29 -5.83 -8.80
C GLY A 119 -3.93 -5.31 -7.51
N ASN A 120 -3.25 -5.40 -6.39
CA ASN A 120 -3.75 -4.82 -5.15
C ASN A 120 -3.63 -3.31 -5.17
N ILE A 121 -4.63 -2.61 -4.67
CA ILE A 121 -4.61 -1.15 -4.56
C ILE A 121 -4.06 -0.78 -3.20
N LEU A 122 -2.97 0.00 -3.20
CA LEU A 122 -2.30 0.48 -2.01
C LEU A 122 -2.45 1.99 -1.93
N ALA A 123 -2.35 2.53 -0.72
CA ALA A 123 -2.39 3.97 -0.53
C ALA A 123 -1.22 4.42 0.34
N ILE A 124 -0.76 5.64 0.10
CA ILE A 124 0.01 6.41 1.07
C ILE A 124 -0.88 7.56 1.53
N ALA A 125 -0.78 7.92 2.79
CA ALA A 125 -1.66 8.93 3.37
C ALA A 125 -0.90 9.76 4.40
N GLN A 126 -1.25 11.04 4.47
CA GLN A 126 -0.69 11.97 5.44
C GLN A 126 -1.84 12.68 6.14
N GLY A 127 -1.87 12.58 7.46
CA GLY A 127 -2.83 13.36 8.24
C GLY A 127 -2.42 14.83 8.26
N LEU A 128 -3.38 15.73 8.06
CA LEU A 128 -3.17 17.17 8.17
C LEU A 128 -3.52 17.61 9.59
N LYS A 129 -2.70 18.48 10.16
CA LYS A 129 -2.90 18.95 11.54
C LYS A 129 -3.28 20.39 11.56
#